data_a1fd3f2dad43e42107233eec4f428168
#
_entry.id   a1fd3f2dad43e42107233eec4f428168
#
_cell.length_a   1.000
_cell.length_b   1.000
_cell.length_c   1.000
_cell.angle_alpha   90.00
_cell.angle_beta   90.00
_cell.angle_gamma   90.00
#
_symmetry.space_group_name_H-M   'P 1'
#
loop_
_entity.id
_entity.type
_entity.pdbx_description
1 polymer ?
#
loop_
_entity_poly.entity_id
_entity_poly.type
_entity_poly.pdbx_seq_one_letter_code
_entity_poly.pdbx_strand_id
1 'polypeptide(L)'
;GLKYDSECHHAHISKLLDYKIVSVKNQSAYQQLCKLREDTKSFLESDKRFERVNELISKAKVAFSNSHLTDEIGKVRLFSAEVMNFLLDAIMLYHGTYFKRGVKRTFEELSNLSVKKDFINNLKQISESKDIHEIRALLKNLILYVENHIRQENKKEDPTTNLTGTYEEMYSNWRNKVVEAVKSSNSFSSFMSMCNLQYFFFDISSGVNIGEFNIMDEYNPDNLEENVKIYDKYLNQYEQVYKNVGINVKRYSNVDEFVKKYLEDK
;
A
#
# COMPACT_ATOMS: atom_id res chain seq x y z
N GLY A 1 -6.85 -2.59 -27.29
CA GLY A 1 -7.59 -3.83 -27.36
C GLY A 1 -6.81 -5.00 -26.79
N LEU A 2 -6.69 -6.12 -27.52
CA LEU A 2 -6.15 -7.38 -26.98
C LEU A 2 -4.75 -7.29 -26.34
N LYS A 3 -3.88 -6.42 -26.83
CA LYS A 3 -2.56 -6.18 -26.18
C LYS A 3 -2.73 -5.56 -24.80
N TYR A 4 -3.61 -4.59 -24.64
CA TYR A 4 -3.93 -3.99 -23.33
C TYR A 4 -4.53 -5.03 -22.37
N ASP A 5 -5.42 -5.90 -22.89
CA ASP A 5 -6.02 -6.99 -22.11
C ASP A 5 -4.95 -8.00 -21.67
N SER A 6 -3.96 -8.31 -22.53
CA SER A 6 -2.85 -9.23 -22.19
C SER A 6 -1.90 -8.72 -21.12
N GLU A 7 -1.82 -7.42 -20.92
CA GLU A 7 -1.03 -6.77 -19.86
C GLU A 7 -1.76 -6.75 -18.51
N CYS A 8 -2.98 -7.31 -18.44
CA CYS A 8 -3.80 -7.43 -17.22
C CYS A 8 -3.97 -6.12 -16.46
N HIS A 9 -4.20 -5.00 -17.17
CA HIS A 9 -4.52 -3.72 -16.54
C HIS A 9 -5.88 -3.72 -15.83
N HIS A 10 -6.68 -4.73 -16.07
CA HIS A 10 -7.97 -5.05 -15.44
C HIS A 10 -8.22 -6.57 -15.50
N ALA A 11 -9.21 -7.06 -14.77
CA ALA A 11 -9.55 -8.47 -14.74
C ALA A 11 -10.66 -8.88 -15.75
N HIS A 12 -11.12 -7.98 -16.62
CA HIS A 12 -12.14 -8.27 -17.63
C HIS A 12 -11.52 -8.75 -18.96
N ILE A 13 -10.77 -9.85 -18.92
CA ILE A 13 -9.94 -10.37 -20.01
C ILE A 13 -10.49 -11.66 -20.65
N SER A 14 -11.74 -12.04 -20.33
CA SER A 14 -12.38 -13.24 -20.87
C SER A 14 -12.42 -13.29 -22.40
N LYS A 15 -12.56 -12.13 -23.07
CA LYS A 15 -12.48 -12.04 -24.53
C LYS A 15 -11.17 -12.53 -25.12
N LEU A 16 -10.08 -12.42 -24.37
CA LEU A 16 -8.76 -12.92 -24.74
C LEU A 16 -8.59 -14.39 -24.38
N LEU A 17 -9.10 -14.83 -23.22
CA LEU A 17 -8.80 -16.15 -22.67
C LEU A 17 -9.86 -17.22 -23.04
N ASP A 18 -11.15 -16.85 -23.18
CA ASP A 18 -12.26 -17.80 -23.32
C ASP A 18 -12.84 -17.88 -24.74
N TYR A 19 -12.22 -17.22 -25.74
CA TYR A 19 -12.72 -17.26 -27.11
C TYR A 19 -12.57 -18.65 -27.76
N LYS A 20 -13.45 -18.95 -28.69
CA LYS A 20 -13.37 -20.12 -29.60
C LYS A 20 -12.99 -19.66 -31.00
N ILE A 21 -11.96 -20.27 -31.58
CA ILE A 21 -11.56 -19.99 -32.96
C ILE A 21 -12.45 -20.79 -33.87
N VAL A 22 -13.19 -20.09 -34.72
CA VAL A 22 -14.09 -20.73 -35.75
C VAL A 22 -13.35 -20.93 -37.07
N SER A 23 -12.53 -19.96 -37.48
CA SER A 23 -11.72 -20.03 -38.69
C SER A 23 -10.48 -19.12 -38.57
N VAL A 24 -9.42 -19.49 -39.31
CA VAL A 24 -8.18 -18.72 -39.37
C VAL A 24 -7.96 -18.25 -40.80
N LYS A 25 -8.10 -16.94 -41.03
CA LYS A 25 -7.82 -16.31 -42.32
C LYS A 25 -6.39 -15.85 -42.48
N ASN A 26 -5.73 -15.53 -41.37
CA ASN A 26 -4.36 -15.04 -41.31
C ASN A 26 -3.58 -15.79 -40.22
N GLN A 27 -2.62 -16.60 -40.65
CA GLN A 27 -1.82 -17.45 -39.74
C GLN A 27 -0.93 -16.64 -38.81
N SER A 28 -0.33 -15.53 -39.28
CA SER A 28 0.50 -14.68 -38.43
C SER A 28 -0.28 -14.01 -37.30
N ALA A 29 -1.47 -13.47 -37.64
CA ALA A 29 -2.38 -12.88 -36.65
C ALA A 29 -2.84 -13.92 -35.61
N TYR A 30 -3.10 -15.15 -36.07
CA TYR A 30 -3.44 -16.26 -35.18
C TYR A 30 -2.30 -16.60 -34.20
N GLN A 31 -1.07 -16.71 -34.71
CA GLN A 31 0.09 -16.97 -33.85
C GLN A 31 0.32 -15.87 -32.82
N GLN A 32 0.15 -14.58 -33.21
CA GLN A 32 0.24 -13.45 -32.27
C GLN A 32 -0.86 -13.55 -31.18
N LEU A 33 -2.07 -13.91 -31.56
CA LEU A 33 -3.17 -14.09 -30.60
C LEU A 33 -2.90 -15.23 -29.61
N CYS A 34 -2.38 -16.37 -30.09
CA CYS A 34 -1.98 -17.48 -29.25
C CYS A 34 -0.90 -17.04 -28.25
N LYS A 35 0.12 -16.31 -28.73
CA LYS A 35 1.18 -15.78 -27.87
C LYS A 35 0.63 -14.85 -26.78
N LEU A 36 -0.22 -13.87 -27.13
CA LEU A 36 -0.84 -12.99 -26.14
C LEU A 36 -1.63 -13.77 -25.08
N ARG A 37 -2.32 -14.82 -25.49
CA ARG A 37 -3.08 -15.70 -24.59
C ARG A 37 -2.18 -16.46 -23.63
N GLU A 38 -1.06 -16.99 -24.10
CA GLU A 38 -0.06 -17.70 -23.28
C GLU A 38 0.62 -16.74 -22.32
N ASP A 39 1.06 -15.58 -22.80
CA ASP A 39 1.69 -14.54 -21.98
C ASP A 39 0.74 -14.11 -20.84
N THR A 40 -0.55 -13.93 -21.14
CA THR A 40 -1.58 -13.57 -20.15
C THR A 40 -1.76 -14.65 -19.09
N LYS A 41 -1.83 -15.93 -19.50
CA LYS A 41 -1.94 -17.05 -18.55
C LYS A 41 -0.72 -17.12 -17.65
N SER A 42 0.48 -17.04 -18.23
CA SER A 42 1.73 -17.04 -17.49
C SER A 42 1.82 -15.87 -16.51
N PHE A 43 1.30 -14.69 -16.90
CA PHE A 43 1.23 -13.53 -16.00
C PHE A 43 0.31 -13.81 -14.80
N LEU A 44 -0.89 -14.35 -15.01
CA LEU A 44 -1.84 -14.68 -13.95
C LEU A 44 -1.31 -15.73 -12.96
N GLU A 45 -0.42 -16.62 -13.41
CA GLU A 45 0.23 -17.63 -12.58
C GLU A 45 1.50 -17.11 -11.88
N SER A 46 2.09 -16.02 -12.36
CA SER A 46 3.36 -15.46 -11.85
C SER A 46 3.16 -14.48 -10.70
N ASP A 47 4.22 -14.28 -9.90
CA ASP A 47 4.23 -13.26 -8.83
C ASP A 47 4.17 -11.82 -9.36
N LYS A 48 4.44 -11.59 -10.64
CA LYS A 48 4.32 -10.27 -11.29
C LYS A 48 2.90 -9.69 -11.20
N ARG A 49 1.88 -10.56 -11.05
CA ARG A 49 0.50 -10.09 -10.83
C ARG A 49 0.35 -9.26 -9.56
N PHE A 50 1.18 -9.49 -8.53
CA PHE A 50 1.10 -8.72 -7.27
C PHE A 50 1.52 -7.24 -7.45
N GLU A 51 2.46 -6.95 -8.36
CA GLU A 51 2.78 -5.57 -8.73
C GLU A 51 1.54 -4.88 -9.32
N ARG A 52 0.83 -5.56 -10.21
CA ARG A 52 -0.41 -5.06 -10.81
C ARG A 52 -1.52 -4.87 -9.78
N VAL A 53 -1.66 -5.80 -8.84
CA VAL A 53 -2.60 -5.70 -7.72
C VAL A 53 -2.32 -4.44 -6.90
N ASN A 54 -1.07 -4.18 -6.54
CA ASN A 54 -0.67 -2.98 -5.80
C ASN A 54 -0.94 -1.68 -6.59
N GLU A 55 -0.70 -1.67 -7.90
CA GLU A 55 -1.06 -0.53 -8.75
C GLU A 55 -2.58 -0.25 -8.75
N LEU A 56 -3.40 -1.29 -8.81
CA LEU A 56 -4.86 -1.15 -8.79
C LEU A 56 -5.35 -0.62 -7.44
N ILE A 57 -4.78 -1.09 -6.33
CA ILE A 57 -5.09 -0.56 -5.00
C ILE A 57 -4.69 0.92 -4.91
N SER A 58 -3.52 1.29 -5.45
CA SER A 58 -3.08 2.69 -5.48
C SER A 58 -4.04 3.57 -6.29
N LYS A 59 -4.52 3.10 -7.43
CA LYS A 59 -5.55 3.79 -8.24
C LYS A 59 -6.87 3.91 -7.48
N ALA A 60 -7.29 2.88 -6.76
CA ALA A 60 -8.49 2.94 -5.92
C ALA A 60 -8.36 4.01 -4.83
N LYS A 61 -7.19 4.13 -4.18
CA LYS A 61 -6.94 5.19 -3.19
C LYS A 61 -6.98 6.60 -3.80
N VAL A 62 -6.46 6.78 -5.00
CA VAL A 62 -6.55 8.07 -5.72
C VAL A 62 -8.00 8.41 -6.04
N ALA A 63 -8.79 7.46 -6.56
CA ALA A 63 -10.21 7.66 -6.83
C ALA A 63 -10.99 7.96 -5.53
N PHE A 64 -10.66 7.27 -4.44
CA PHE A 64 -11.23 7.55 -3.11
C PHE A 64 -10.90 8.97 -2.64
N SER A 65 -9.66 9.42 -2.78
CA SER A 65 -9.26 10.80 -2.45
C SER A 65 -10.04 11.81 -3.29
N ASN A 66 -10.22 11.55 -4.59
CA ASN A 66 -11.00 12.40 -5.48
C ASN A 66 -12.48 12.50 -5.04
N SER A 67 -13.05 11.43 -4.46
CA SER A 67 -14.40 11.45 -3.92
C SER A 67 -14.58 12.43 -2.75
N HIS A 68 -13.49 12.81 -2.05
CA HIS A 68 -13.48 13.78 -0.96
C HIS A 68 -13.29 15.22 -1.43
N LEU A 69 -12.89 15.43 -2.70
CA LEU A 69 -12.69 16.76 -3.28
C LEU A 69 -13.98 17.38 -3.85
N THR A 70 -15.15 16.73 -3.68
CA THR A 70 -16.42 17.19 -4.21
C THR A 70 -17.59 16.72 -3.35
N ASP A 71 -18.59 17.57 -3.12
CA ASP A 71 -19.84 17.20 -2.43
C ASP A 71 -21.01 16.98 -3.40
N GLU A 72 -20.72 16.92 -4.71
CA GLU A 72 -21.70 16.54 -5.71
C GLU A 72 -21.92 15.03 -5.73
N ILE A 73 -23.07 14.55 -5.29
CA ILE A 73 -23.39 13.12 -5.18
C ILE A 73 -23.14 12.34 -6.49
N GLY A 74 -23.36 12.95 -7.64
CA GLY A 74 -23.11 12.32 -8.94
C GLY A 74 -21.61 12.04 -9.17
N LYS A 75 -20.74 12.99 -8.81
CA LYS A 75 -19.28 12.83 -8.91
C LYS A 75 -18.78 11.82 -7.89
N VAL A 76 -19.29 11.87 -6.64
CA VAL A 76 -18.95 10.89 -5.60
C VAL A 76 -19.28 9.47 -6.07
N ARG A 77 -20.46 9.26 -6.67
CA ARG A 77 -20.85 7.96 -7.23
C ARG A 77 -19.95 7.51 -8.38
N LEU A 78 -19.52 8.43 -9.24
CA LEU A 78 -18.57 8.11 -10.32
C LEU A 78 -17.24 7.62 -9.76
N PHE A 79 -16.64 8.35 -8.84
CA PHE A 79 -15.41 7.93 -8.16
C PHE A 79 -15.60 6.63 -7.36
N SER A 80 -16.78 6.43 -6.77
CA SER A 80 -17.10 5.17 -6.08
C SER A 80 -17.08 3.98 -7.03
N ALA A 81 -17.60 4.15 -8.24
CA ALA A 81 -17.55 3.11 -9.27
C ALA A 81 -16.10 2.80 -9.69
N GLU A 82 -15.24 3.81 -9.80
CA GLU A 82 -13.81 3.61 -10.07
C GLU A 82 -13.12 2.83 -8.96
N VAL A 83 -13.33 3.23 -7.68
CA VAL A 83 -12.81 2.50 -6.52
C VAL A 83 -13.25 1.04 -6.56
N MET A 84 -14.55 0.79 -6.71
CA MET A 84 -15.09 -0.57 -6.75
C MET A 84 -14.48 -1.39 -7.88
N ASN A 85 -14.37 -0.84 -9.09
CA ASN A 85 -13.78 -1.52 -10.24
C ASN A 85 -12.32 -1.90 -9.99
N PHE A 86 -11.49 -0.97 -9.52
CA PHE A 86 -10.09 -1.24 -9.22
C PHE A 86 -9.92 -2.30 -8.13
N LEU A 87 -10.73 -2.27 -7.07
CA LEU A 87 -10.65 -3.27 -6.00
C LEU A 87 -11.16 -4.64 -6.43
N LEU A 88 -12.18 -4.71 -7.28
CA LEU A 88 -12.68 -5.95 -7.86
C LEU A 88 -11.63 -6.58 -8.79
N ASP A 89 -11.00 -5.78 -9.65
CA ASP A 89 -9.91 -6.24 -10.49
C ASP A 89 -8.71 -6.71 -9.66
N ALA A 90 -8.34 -5.98 -8.60
CA ALA A 90 -7.26 -6.34 -7.70
C ALA A 90 -7.50 -7.70 -7.03
N ILE A 91 -8.71 -7.95 -6.52
CA ILE A 91 -9.06 -9.25 -5.90
C ILE A 91 -8.97 -10.38 -6.92
N MET A 92 -9.52 -10.20 -8.13
CA MET A 92 -9.48 -11.25 -9.16
C MET A 92 -8.04 -11.58 -9.54
N LEU A 93 -7.21 -10.57 -9.82
CA LEU A 93 -5.81 -10.77 -10.19
C LEU A 93 -4.98 -11.35 -9.02
N TYR A 94 -5.27 -10.95 -7.79
CA TYR A 94 -4.63 -11.52 -6.61
C TYR A 94 -4.79 -13.05 -6.55
N HIS A 95 -6.01 -13.54 -6.82
CA HIS A 95 -6.31 -14.96 -6.92
C HIS A 95 -5.89 -15.62 -8.25
N GLY A 96 -5.12 -14.91 -9.10
CA GLY A 96 -4.67 -15.44 -10.39
C GLY A 96 -5.82 -15.74 -11.36
N THR A 97 -6.95 -15.04 -11.23
CA THR A 97 -8.16 -15.27 -12.03
C THR A 97 -8.69 -13.97 -12.64
N TYR A 98 -9.79 -14.05 -13.36
CA TYR A 98 -10.40 -12.95 -14.07
C TYR A 98 -11.93 -13.12 -14.17
N PHE A 99 -12.65 -12.02 -14.46
CA PHE A 99 -14.10 -12.07 -14.67
C PHE A 99 -14.43 -12.75 -16.01
N LYS A 100 -15.16 -13.85 -15.94
CA LYS A 100 -15.60 -14.64 -17.12
C LYS A 100 -16.92 -14.15 -17.67
N ARG A 101 -17.74 -13.51 -16.82
CA ARG A 101 -19.09 -13.08 -17.13
C ARG A 101 -19.23 -11.58 -16.86
N GLY A 102 -20.27 -10.97 -17.39
CA GLY A 102 -20.50 -9.54 -17.18
C GLY A 102 -21.01 -9.20 -15.77
N VAL A 103 -21.20 -7.89 -15.53
CA VAL A 103 -21.59 -7.29 -14.25
C VAL A 103 -22.69 -8.04 -13.49
N LYS A 104 -23.65 -8.63 -14.18
CA LYS A 104 -24.75 -9.42 -13.57
C LYS A 104 -24.27 -10.63 -12.75
N ARG A 105 -23.06 -11.10 -12.98
CA ARG A 105 -22.50 -12.29 -12.32
C ARG A 105 -21.31 -11.99 -11.39
N THR A 106 -20.98 -10.72 -11.19
CA THR A 106 -19.84 -10.31 -10.36
C THR A 106 -19.88 -10.92 -8.96
N PHE A 107 -21.02 -10.88 -8.28
CA PHE A 107 -21.15 -11.44 -6.94
C PHE A 107 -21.11 -12.98 -6.92
N GLU A 108 -21.59 -13.63 -7.96
CA GLU A 108 -21.47 -15.09 -8.12
C GLU A 108 -19.99 -15.50 -8.30
N GLU A 109 -19.25 -14.77 -9.12
CA GLU A 109 -17.83 -15.03 -9.35
C GLU A 109 -16.99 -14.75 -8.10
N LEU A 110 -17.27 -13.67 -7.36
CA LEU A 110 -16.61 -13.35 -6.10
C LEU A 110 -16.90 -14.40 -5.00
N SER A 111 -18.11 -14.96 -4.96
CA SER A 111 -18.46 -15.98 -3.96
C SER A 111 -17.72 -17.31 -4.16
N ASN A 112 -17.13 -17.54 -5.33
CA ASN A 112 -16.23 -18.67 -5.56
C ASN A 112 -14.81 -18.45 -5.06
N LEU A 113 -14.49 -17.23 -4.60
CA LEU A 113 -13.22 -16.85 -4.00
C LEU A 113 -13.38 -16.77 -2.47
N SER A 114 -12.27 -16.79 -1.73
CA SER A 114 -12.27 -16.65 -0.27
C SER A 114 -12.57 -15.22 0.20
N VAL A 115 -13.54 -14.55 -0.45
CA VAL A 115 -13.95 -13.18 -0.15
C VAL A 115 -15.06 -13.18 0.90
N LYS A 116 -14.90 -12.37 1.97
CA LYS A 116 -15.91 -12.28 3.04
C LYS A 116 -17.22 -11.68 2.54
N LYS A 117 -18.33 -12.15 3.12
CA LYS A 117 -19.67 -11.64 2.79
C LYS A 117 -19.81 -10.13 3.04
N ASP A 118 -19.13 -9.58 4.03
CA ASP A 118 -19.15 -8.16 4.35
C ASP A 118 -18.61 -7.29 3.21
N PHE A 119 -17.58 -7.75 2.49
CA PHE A 119 -17.09 -7.07 1.30
C PHE A 119 -18.18 -6.95 0.22
N ILE A 120 -18.88 -8.05 -0.05
CA ILE A 120 -19.98 -8.08 -1.03
C ILE A 120 -21.14 -7.19 -0.57
N ASN A 121 -21.46 -7.21 0.72
CA ASN A 121 -22.51 -6.35 1.29
C ASN A 121 -22.16 -4.87 1.18
N ASN A 122 -20.91 -4.48 1.45
CA ASN A 122 -20.45 -3.10 1.28
C ASN A 122 -20.59 -2.61 -0.17
N LEU A 123 -20.26 -3.45 -1.16
CA LEU A 123 -20.45 -3.11 -2.59
C LEU A 123 -21.92 -2.82 -2.92
N LYS A 124 -22.85 -3.61 -2.37
CA LYS A 124 -24.30 -3.39 -2.55
C LYS A 124 -24.75 -2.10 -1.89
N GLN A 125 -24.39 -1.89 -0.62
CA GLN A 125 -24.76 -0.71 0.15
C GLN A 125 -24.26 0.59 -0.51
N ILE A 126 -23.05 0.61 -1.08
CA ILE A 126 -22.55 1.78 -1.83
C ILE A 126 -23.49 2.10 -3.00
N SER A 127 -23.94 1.09 -3.75
CA SER A 127 -24.82 1.31 -4.89
C SER A 127 -26.23 1.77 -4.51
N GLU A 128 -26.68 1.48 -3.31
CA GLU A 128 -28.02 1.78 -2.78
C GLU A 128 -28.05 3.10 -1.98
N SER A 129 -26.89 3.54 -1.45
CA SER A 129 -26.80 4.71 -0.57
C SER A 129 -27.08 6.03 -1.31
N LYS A 130 -27.75 6.92 -0.58
CA LYS A 130 -28.01 8.31 -0.97
C LYS A 130 -27.21 9.32 -0.15
N ASP A 131 -26.44 8.84 0.83
CA ASP A 131 -25.63 9.66 1.71
C ASP A 131 -24.14 9.59 1.31
N ILE A 132 -23.54 10.77 1.07
CA ILE A 132 -22.14 10.92 0.67
C ILE A 132 -21.21 10.41 1.78
N HIS A 133 -21.51 10.69 3.04
CA HIS A 133 -20.67 10.27 4.17
C HIS A 133 -20.71 8.75 4.34
N GLU A 134 -21.87 8.15 4.20
CA GLU A 134 -22.02 6.70 4.23
C GLU A 134 -21.26 6.04 3.07
N ILE A 135 -21.39 6.56 1.85
CA ILE A 135 -20.65 6.07 0.67
C ILE A 135 -19.13 6.10 0.93
N ARG A 136 -18.59 7.23 1.42
CA ARG A 136 -17.17 7.39 1.72
C ARG A 136 -16.71 6.43 2.81
N ALA A 137 -17.48 6.23 3.86
CA ALA A 137 -17.17 5.28 4.94
C ALA A 137 -17.11 3.84 4.42
N LEU A 138 -18.07 3.44 3.59
CA LEU A 138 -18.10 2.11 2.97
C LEU A 138 -16.93 1.90 2.01
N LEU A 139 -16.57 2.90 1.21
CA LEU A 139 -15.38 2.84 0.32
C LEU A 139 -14.10 2.67 1.11
N LYS A 140 -13.92 3.40 2.23
CA LYS A 140 -12.79 3.22 3.14
C LYS A 140 -12.70 1.78 3.63
N ASN A 141 -13.84 1.21 4.07
CA ASN A 141 -13.89 -0.17 4.55
C ASN A 141 -13.52 -1.18 3.45
N LEU A 142 -13.95 -0.95 2.19
CA LEU A 142 -13.56 -1.79 1.06
C LEU A 142 -12.05 -1.76 0.82
N ILE A 143 -11.44 -0.58 0.80
CA ILE A 143 -9.98 -0.43 0.60
C ILE A 143 -9.22 -1.16 1.70
N LEU A 144 -9.55 -0.90 2.96
CA LEU A 144 -8.91 -1.55 4.11
C LEU A 144 -9.08 -3.07 4.09
N TYR A 145 -10.26 -3.56 3.69
CA TYR A 145 -10.49 -4.99 3.53
C TYR A 145 -9.53 -5.61 2.51
N VAL A 146 -9.41 -5.00 1.32
CA VAL A 146 -8.56 -5.52 0.24
C VAL A 146 -7.09 -5.48 0.64
N GLU A 147 -6.62 -4.40 1.25
CA GLU A 147 -5.24 -4.29 1.73
C GLU A 147 -4.91 -5.36 2.78
N ASN A 148 -5.81 -5.59 3.74
CA ASN A 148 -5.60 -6.61 4.76
C ASN A 148 -5.66 -8.03 4.19
N HIS A 149 -6.53 -8.27 3.20
CA HIS A 149 -6.66 -9.56 2.53
C HIS A 149 -5.36 -9.93 1.79
N ILE A 150 -4.74 -8.97 1.12
CA ILE A 150 -3.51 -9.15 0.34
C ILE A 150 -2.27 -9.24 1.23
N ARG A 151 -2.19 -8.46 2.32
CA ARG A 151 -1.04 -8.47 3.24
C ARG A 151 -0.84 -9.80 3.97
N GLN A 152 -1.90 -10.57 4.21
CA GLN A 152 -1.81 -11.83 4.97
C GLN A 152 -0.96 -12.91 4.29
N GLU A 153 -0.68 -12.80 2.99
CA GLU A 153 0.05 -13.80 2.21
C GLU A 153 1.44 -13.35 1.71
N ASN A 154 1.82 -12.08 1.93
CA ASN A 154 3.14 -11.59 1.52
C ASN A 154 4.26 -12.19 2.36
N LYS A 155 5.30 -12.72 1.71
CA LYS A 155 6.52 -13.23 2.35
C LYS A 155 7.15 -12.14 3.21
N LYS A 156 7.54 -12.50 4.44
CA LYS A 156 8.32 -11.64 5.33
C LYS A 156 9.68 -11.37 4.66
N GLU A 157 9.92 -10.11 4.31
CA GLU A 157 11.27 -9.65 3.97
C GLU A 157 12.17 -9.70 5.22
N ASP A 158 13.49 -9.84 5.00
CA ASP A 158 14.44 -9.80 6.12
C ASP A 158 14.44 -8.38 6.72
N PRO A 159 13.96 -8.22 7.97
CA PRO A 159 13.82 -6.90 8.59
C PRO A 159 15.17 -6.19 8.81
N THR A 160 16.28 -6.93 8.86
CA THR A 160 17.60 -6.37 9.14
C THR A 160 18.09 -5.47 8.01
N THR A 161 17.76 -5.81 6.75
CA THR A 161 18.16 -5.04 5.57
C THR A 161 17.52 -3.65 5.54
N ASN A 162 16.27 -3.54 5.96
CA ASN A 162 15.53 -2.28 5.93
C ASN A 162 15.79 -1.39 7.16
N LEU A 163 16.31 -1.95 8.25
CA LEU A 163 16.57 -1.23 9.49
C LEU A 163 17.96 -0.59 9.53
N THR A 164 18.97 -1.25 8.97
CA THR A 164 20.38 -0.84 9.13
C THR A 164 20.62 0.61 8.67
N GLY A 165 21.17 1.45 9.57
CA GLY A 165 21.49 2.85 9.29
C GLY A 165 20.35 3.85 9.50
N THR A 166 19.11 3.41 9.67
CA THR A 166 17.95 4.32 9.79
C THR A 166 17.89 4.99 11.17
N TYR A 167 18.34 4.33 12.25
CA TYR A 167 18.37 4.92 13.57
C TYR A 167 19.31 6.12 13.64
N GLU A 168 20.48 6.02 13.04
CA GLU A 168 21.49 7.07 13.02
C GLU A 168 20.95 8.33 12.33
N GLU A 169 20.18 8.18 11.25
CA GLU A 169 19.54 9.29 10.58
C GLU A 169 18.43 9.92 11.45
N MET A 170 17.60 9.10 12.09
CA MET A 170 16.55 9.59 12.98
C MET A 170 17.12 10.35 14.17
N TYR A 171 18.24 9.88 14.75
CA TYR A 171 18.90 10.52 15.86
C TYR A 171 19.65 11.79 15.44
N SER A 172 20.53 11.71 14.44
CA SER A 172 21.46 12.79 14.08
C SER A 172 20.81 13.90 13.24
N ASN A 173 19.84 13.57 12.40
CA ASN A 173 19.23 14.52 11.48
C ASN A 173 17.86 15.01 12.01
N TRP A 174 16.89 14.12 12.11
CA TRP A 174 15.51 14.53 12.39
C TRP A 174 15.28 14.96 13.84
N ARG A 175 15.87 14.27 14.82
CA ARG A 175 15.82 14.68 16.23
C ARG A 175 16.39 16.08 16.42
N ASN A 176 17.54 16.37 15.82
CA ASN A 176 18.15 17.70 15.94
C ASN A 176 17.27 18.81 15.36
N LYS A 177 16.51 18.52 14.29
CA LYS A 177 15.53 19.47 13.73
C LYS A 177 14.35 19.72 14.68
N VAL A 178 13.88 18.70 15.40
CA VAL A 178 12.84 18.88 16.44
C VAL A 178 13.37 19.77 17.56
N VAL A 179 14.61 19.56 18.00
CA VAL A 179 15.27 20.40 19.04
C VAL A 179 15.46 21.84 18.54
N GLU A 180 15.89 22.03 17.30
CA GLU A 180 16.08 23.36 16.72
C GLU A 180 14.76 24.11 16.51
N ALA A 181 13.69 23.37 16.22
CA ALA A 181 12.34 23.94 16.07
C ALA A 181 11.87 24.64 17.36
N VAL A 182 12.26 24.16 18.54
CA VAL A 182 11.99 24.82 19.83
C VAL A 182 12.64 26.21 19.87
N LYS A 183 13.93 26.31 19.50
CA LYS A 183 14.70 27.56 19.54
C LYS A 183 14.16 28.60 18.56
N SER A 184 13.67 28.15 17.42
CA SER A 184 13.15 28.99 16.35
C SER A 184 11.62 29.18 16.39
N SER A 185 10.94 28.58 17.37
CA SER A 185 9.47 28.54 17.47
C SER A 185 8.81 28.07 16.17
N ASN A 186 9.42 27.08 15.49
CA ASN A 186 8.99 26.60 14.18
C ASN A 186 8.20 25.28 14.30
N SER A 187 6.87 25.40 14.48
CA SER A 187 5.97 24.24 14.57
C SER A 187 5.96 23.38 13.31
N PHE A 188 6.13 23.97 12.12
CA PHE A 188 6.20 23.20 10.86
C PHE A 188 7.43 22.30 10.83
N SER A 189 8.60 22.78 11.22
CA SER A 189 9.82 21.97 11.30
C SER A 189 9.67 20.82 12.30
N SER A 190 9.09 21.08 13.48
CA SER A 190 8.78 20.07 14.48
C SER A 190 7.83 19.00 13.92
N PHE A 191 6.71 19.43 13.35
CA PHE A 191 5.70 18.55 12.73
C PHE A 191 6.32 17.64 11.68
N MET A 192 7.02 18.19 10.68
CA MET A 192 7.61 17.42 9.59
C MET A 192 8.68 16.43 10.09
N SER A 193 9.45 16.80 11.09
CA SER A 193 10.48 15.92 11.64
C SER A 193 9.87 14.74 12.42
N MET A 194 8.79 14.97 13.16
CA MET A 194 8.04 13.90 13.84
C MET A 194 7.32 13.00 12.83
N CYS A 195 6.72 13.57 11.76
CA CYS A 195 6.14 12.80 10.67
C CYS A 195 7.15 11.82 10.04
N ASN A 196 8.40 12.25 9.83
CA ASN A 196 9.41 11.39 9.23
C ASN A 196 9.70 10.15 10.10
N LEU A 197 9.77 10.29 11.43
CA LEU A 197 9.92 9.14 12.31
C LEU A 197 8.72 8.19 12.20
N GLN A 198 7.48 8.73 12.09
CA GLN A 198 6.28 7.93 11.89
C GLN A 198 6.30 7.17 10.56
N TYR A 199 6.72 7.81 9.47
CA TYR A 199 6.83 7.17 8.15
C TYR A 199 7.84 6.02 8.15
N PHE A 200 9.02 6.22 8.73
CA PHE A 200 10.00 5.14 8.87
C PHE A 200 9.42 3.93 9.61
N PHE A 201 8.63 4.18 10.66
CA PHE A 201 7.96 3.11 11.37
C PHE A 201 6.95 2.36 10.51
N PHE A 202 6.17 3.05 9.70
CA PHE A 202 5.22 2.41 8.77
C PHE A 202 5.94 1.56 7.72
N ASP A 203 7.03 2.07 7.15
CA ASP A 203 7.81 1.34 6.15
C ASP A 203 8.39 0.03 6.70
N ILE A 204 8.83 0.05 7.95
CA ILE A 204 9.46 -1.11 8.60
C ILE A 204 8.41 -2.08 9.15
N SER A 205 7.23 -1.60 9.53
CA SER A 205 6.18 -2.41 10.19
C SER A 205 5.71 -3.61 9.37
N SER A 206 5.94 -3.63 8.06
CA SER A 206 5.62 -4.76 7.19
C SER A 206 6.46 -6.01 7.47
N GLY A 207 7.65 -5.88 8.05
CA GLY A 207 8.59 -6.98 8.31
C GLY A 207 8.84 -7.29 9.78
N VAL A 208 8.51 -6.38 10.70
CA VAL A 208 8.85 -6.48 12.14
C VAL A 208 7.62 -6.20 12.99
N ASN A 209 7.43 -6.98 14.05
CA ASN A 209 6.40 -6.66 15.04
C ASN A 209 6.90 -5.52 15.93
N ILE A 210 6.50 -4.29 15.63
CA ILE A 210 6.97 -3.07 16.27
C ILE A 210 6.03 -2.62 17.41
N GLY A 211 4.85 -3.21 17.51
CA GLY A 211 3.78 -2.73 18.39
C GLY A 211 3.11 -1.45 17.84
N GLU A 212 2.36 -0.77 18.71
CA GLU A 212 1.72 0.50 18.36
C GLU A 212 2.76 1.63 18.38
N PHE A 213 2.78 2.41 17.29
CA PHE A 213 3.68 3.54 17.12
C PHE A 213 2.92 4.71 16.49
N ASN A 214 2.43 5.59 17.35
CA ASN A 214 1.53 6.69 16.96
C ASN A 214 2.08 8.03 17.48
N ILE A 215 3.31 8.40 17.07
CA ILE A 215 3.95 9.64 17.53
C ILE A 215 3.14 10.89 17.17
N MET A 216 2.43 10.85 16.03
CA MET A 216 1.66 12.00 15.57
C MET A 216 0.37 12.21 16.36
N ASP A 217 -0.17 11.20 17.04
CA ASP A 217 -1.30 11.36 17.96
C ASP A 217 -0.92 12.15 19.22
N GLU A 218 0.36 12.13 19.60
CA GLU A 218 0.89 12.85 20.73
C GLU A 218 1.49 14.24 20.34
N TYR A 219 1.56 14.58 19.04
CA TYR A 219 2.11 15.86 18.58
C TYR A 219 1.35 17.05 19.17
N ASN A 220 2.08 17.98 19.78
CA ASN A 220 1.53 19.19 20.40
C ASN A 220 2.00 20.44 19.64
N PRO A 221 1.12 21.13 18.86
CA PRO A 221 1.49 22.34 18.13
C PRO A 221 1.80 23.54 19.04
N ASP A 222 1.28 23.55 20.28
CA ASP A 222 1.41 24.65 21.24
C ASP A 222 2.59 24.48 22.19
N ASN A 223 3.18 23.27 22.26
CA ASN A 223 4.30 22.97 23.14
C ASN A 223 5.40 22.19 22.43
N LEU A 224 6.31 22.90 21.76
CA LEU A 224 7.38 22.27 20.98
C LEU A 224 8.44 21.58 21.87
N GLU A 225 8.62 22.01 23.13
CA GLU A 225 9.52 21.34 24.09
C GLU A 225 9.00 19.94 24.46
N GLU A 226 7.69 19.78 24.56
CA GLU A 226 7.05 18.49 24.78
C GLU A 226 7.29 17.56 23.59
N ASN A 227 7.23 18.07 22.38
CA ASN A 227 7.49 17.29 21.15
C ASN A 227 8.90 16.69 21.13
N VAL A 228 9.90 17.37 21.70
CA VAL A 228 11.26 16.80 21.87
C VAL A 228 11.23 15.57 22.78
N LYS A 229 10.50 15.64 23.90
CA LYS A 229 10.38 14.51 24.84
C LYS A 229 9.61 13.34 24.22
N ILE A 230 8.54 13.65 23.48
CA ILE A 230 7.77 12.66 22.72
C ILE A 230 8.67 11.99 21.68
N TYR A 231 9.43 12.77 20.91
CA TYR A 231 10.36 12.25 19.93
C TYR A 231 11.38 11.30 20.55
N ASP A 232 12.00 11.70 21.66
CA ASP A 232 12.98 10.88 22.39
C ASP A 232 12.37 9.58 22.92
N LYS A 233 11.14 9.62 23.44
CA LYS A 233 10.38 8.42 23.87
C LYS A 233 10.25 7.42 22.70
N TYR A 234 9.80 7.88 21.55
CA TYR A 234 9.60 7.02 20.39
C TYR A 234 10.91 6.58 19.73
N LEU A 235 11.95 7.41 19.76
CA LEU A 235 13.28 7.04 19.29
C LEU A 235 13.89 5.91 20.16
N ASN A 236 13.67 5.95 21.47
CA ASN A 236 14.07 4.86 22.36
C ASN A 236 13.30 3.56 22.08
N GLN A 237 12.00 3.65 21.76
CA GLN A 237 11.21 2.50 21.34
C GLN A 237 11.75 1.93 20.03
N TYR A 238 12.15 2.79 19.09
CA TYR A 238 12.76 2.39 17.82
C TYR A 238 14.11 1.68 18.05
N GLU A 239 14.93 2.14 19.00
CA GLU A 239 16.18 1.47 19.38
C GLU A 239 15.94 0.05 19.92
N GLN A 240 14.82 -0.18 20.65
CA GLN A 240 14.48 -1.53 21.10
C GLN A 240 14.15 -2.46 19.92
N VAL A 241 13.52 -1.95 18.85
CA VAL A 241 13.28 -2.73 17.63
C VAL A 241 14.61 -3.22 17.04
N TYR A 242 15.62 -2.35 16.94
CA TYR A 242 16.97 -2.72 16.52
C TYR A 242 17.55 -3.87 17.34
N LYS A 243 17.49 -3.74 18.67
CA LYS A 243 17.99 -4.77 19.60
C LYS A 243 17.26 -6.10 19.44
N ASN A 244 15.95 -6.06 19.25
CA ASN A 244 15.12 -7.26 19.12
C ASN A 244 15.43 -8.06 17.83
N VAL A 245 15.93 -7.41 16.78
CA VAL A 245 16.35 -8.06 15.53
C VAL A 245 17.87 -8.30 15.47
N GLY A 246 18.60 -8.05 16.59
CA GLY A 246 20.04 -8.32 16.69
C GLY A 246 20.94 -7.24 16.09
N ILE A 247 20.39 -6.06 15.76
CA ILE A 247 21.17 -4.91 15.26
C ILE A 247 21.56 -4.03 16.43
N ASN A 248 22.84 -3.66 16.49
CA ASN A 248 23.35 -2.71 17.48
C ASN A 248 23.54 -1.32 16.86
N VAL A 249 23.02 -0.30 17.55
CA VAL A 249 23.28 1.10 17.19
C VAL A 249 24.76 1.41 17.45
N LYS A 250 25.48 1.84 16.42
CA LYS A 250 26.87 2.24 16.54
C LYS A 250 26.94 3.62 17.22
N ARG A 251 27.66 3.70 18.35
CA ARG A 251 27.89 4.96 19.09
C ARG A 251 29.39 5.16 19.25
N TYR A 252 29.82 6.42 19.05
CA TYR A 252 31.21 6.82 19.14
C TYR A 252 31.31 7.98 20.14
N SER A 253 32.34 7.97 21.00
CA SER A 253 32.56 9.03 21.99
C SER A 253 33.10 10.32 21.38
N ASN A 254 33.78 10.19 20.21
CA ASN A 254 34.36 11.29 19.46
C ASN A 254 34.66 10.87 18.03
N VAL A 255 35.09 11.85 17.20
CA VAL A 255 35.42 11.66 15.79
C VAL A 255 36.59 10.70 15.59
N ASP A 256 37.58 10.73 16.46
CA ASP A 256 38.77 9.89 16.33
C ASP A 256 38.43 8.41 16.54
N GLU A 257 37.55 8.10 17.49
CA GLU A 257 37.02 6.75 17.69
C GLU A 257 36.22 6.29 16.47
N PHE A 258 35.39 7.17 15.90
CA PHE A 258 34.66 6.87 14.66
C PHE A 258 35.62 6.54 13.52
N VAL A 259 36.62 7.39 13.25
CA VAL A 259 37.57 7.18 12.16
C VAL A 259 38.38 5.89 12.35
N LYS A 260 38.79 5.61 13.58
CA LYS A 260 39.53 4.37 13.91
C LYS A 260 38.67 3.14 13.57
N LYS A 261 37.45 3.06 14.09
CA LYS A 261 36.54 1.91 13.85
C LYS A 261 36.13 1.79 12.37
N TYR A 262 35.90 2.92 11.69
CA TYR A 262 35.57 2.91 10.26
C TYR A 262 36.71 2.35 9.39
N LEU A 263 37.96 2.57 9.77
CA LEU A 263 39.13 2.03 9.07
C LEU A 263 39.38 0.55 9.41
N GLU A 264 38.98 0.11 10.62
CA GLU A 264 39.08 -1.30 11.04
C GLU A 264 37.99 -2.19 10.39
N ASP A 265 36.82 -1.63 10.03
CA ASP A 265 35.70 -2.33 9.39
C ASP A 265 35.85 -2.45 7.83
N LYS A 266 36.91 -1.89 7.24
CA LYS A 266 37.27 -2.01 5.81
C LYS A 266 38.35 -3.06 5.58
#